data_39a70680e15274c07870b1ddb650720e
#
_entry.id   39a70680e15274c07870b1ddb650720e
#
_cell.length_a   1.000
_cell.length_b   1.000
_cell.length_c   1.000
_cell.angle_alpha   90.00
_cell.angle_beta   90.00
_cell.angle_gamma   90.00
#
_symmetry.space_group_name_H-M   'P 1'
#
loop_
_entity.id
_entity.type
_entity.pdbx_description
1 polymer ?
#
loop_
_entity_poly.entity_id
_entity_poly.type
_entity_poly.pdbx_seq_one_letter_code
_entity_poly.pdbx_strand_id
1 'polypeptide(L)'
;MKFSPSLLLATFTSVLALVLWWVFASRSSLPDPTATETLLQSLLDGSDEKEISKPSAITVPASPEAGRSADPQVKVALLSQSPPRSISLQNGARCRRASGEVIPKGTLMDLLAVQRQGVISCGGDRGRVGVNDRSYEGTIHLLNRGKGWTAINQISLERYVASVVGAEMPSHWNSEALKAQAVAARSYALVHVIRPATADWNLGDTTRWQAYAGLTSKTASTRQATTETRGIVLSFEGGLVESLYAATRQISAEAHGHLGASMSQHGAQRLAEEGLQ
;
A
#
# COMPACT_ATOMS: atom_id res chain seq x y z
N MET A 1 45.62 -35.72 -41.30
CA MET A 1 44.68 -34.97 -42.08
C MET A 1 44.71 -33.50 -41.54
N LYS A 2 45.25 -32.58 -42.40
CA LYS A 2 45.34 -31.14 -42.03
C LYS A 2 44.05 -30.45 -42.49
N PHE A 3 43.22 -30.01 -41.57
CA PHE A 3 42.07 -29.19 -41.90
C PHE A 3 42.55 -27.75 -42.21
N SER A 4 42.14 -27.24 -43.36
CA SER A 4 42.49 -25.90 -43.82
C SER A 4 41.74 -24.82 -43.01
N PRO A 5 42.37 -23.77 -42.48
CA PRO A 5 41.76 -22.74 -41.70
C PRO A 5 40.77 -21.87 -42.48
N SER A 6 40.74 -21.94 -43.79
CA SER A 6 39.88 -21.16 -44.67
C SER A 6 38.39 -21.56 -44.65
N LEU A 7 38.08 -22.80 -44.23
CA LEU A 7 36.68 -23.26 -44.18
C LEU A 7 35.95 -22.83 -42.94
N LEU A 8 36.65 -22.57 -41.85
CA LEU A 8 36.06 -22.09 -40.59
C LEU A 8 35.69 -20.58 -40.61
N LEU A 9 36.40 -19.80 -41.46
CA LEU A 9 36.12 -18.36 -41.56
C LEU A 9 34.82 -18.05 -42.36
N ALA A 10 34.52 -18.88 -43.38
CA ALA A 10 33.35 -18.72 -44.22
C ALA A 10 32.02 -19.05 -43.48
N THR A 11 32.04 -20.02 -42.58
CA THR A 11 30.87 -20.41 -41.79
C THR A 11 30.56 -19.40 -40.68
N PHE A 12 31.56 -18.75 -40.11
CA PHE A 12 31.38 -17.75 -39.06
C PHE A 12 30.77 -16.44 -39.59
N THR A 13 31.18 -16.01 -40.80
CA THR A 13 30.61 -14.78 -41.43
C THR A 13 29.17 -14.97 -41.85
N SER A 14 28.76 -16.16 -42.29
CA SER A 14 27.37 -16.44 -42.71
C SER A 14 26.43 -16.49 -41.52
N VAL A 15 26.84 -17.04 -40.39
CA VAL A 15 26.01 -17.08 -39.17
C VAL A 15 25.88 -15.67 -38.57
N LEU A 16 26.93 -14.86 -38.55
CA LEU A 16 26.89 -13.50 -38.05
C LEU A 16 25.98 -12.59 -38.91
N ALA A 17 26.01 -12.78 -40.25
CA ALA A 17 25.11 -12.03 -41.15
C ALA A 17 23.65 -12.41 -40.96
N LEU A 18 23.31 -13.68 -40.70
CA LEU A 18 21.95 -14.13 -40.44
C LEU A 18 21.44 -13.63 -39.07
N VAL A 19 22.28 -13.63 -38.05
CA VAL A 19 21.92 -13.08 -36.73
C VAL A 19 21.71 -11.55 -36.79
N LEU A 20 22.58 -10.85 -37.48
CA LEU A 20 22.42 -9.41 -37.69
C LEU A 20 21.17 -9.07 -38.54
N TRP A 21 20.86 -9.86 -39.55
CA TRP A 21 19.64 -9.67 -40.34
C TRP A 21 18.38 -9.97 -39.52
N TRP A 22 18.41 -11.02 -38.66
CA TRP A 22 17.28 -11.33 -37.76
C TRP A 22 17.08 -10.26 -36.70
N VAL A 23 18.15 -9.72 -36.10
CA VAL A 23 18.09 -8.59 -35.14
C VAL A 23 17.61 -7.30 -35.82
N PHE A 24 17.98 -7.06 -37.08
CA PHE A 24 17.51 -5.90 -37.85
C PHE A 24 16.05 -6.06 -38.33
N ALA A 25 15.66 -7.26 -38.74
CA ALA A 25 14.28 -7.58 -39.15
C ALA A 25 13.31 -7.55 -37.97
N SER A 26 13.78 -7.81 -36.74
CA SER A 26 12.96 -7.74 -35.54
C SER A 26 12.77 -6.31 -34.99
N ARG A 27 13.41 -5.31 -35.59
CA ARG A 27 13.32 -3.88 -35.20
C ARG A 27 12.36 -3.03 -36.03
N SER A 28 11.66 -3.59 -36.97
CA SER A 28 10.79 -2.83 -37.85
C SER A 28 9.30 -3.04 -37.50
N SER A 29 8.89 -2.46 -36.40
CA SER A 29 7.56 -1.86 -36.28
C SER A 29 7.61 -0.76 -35.22
N LEU A 30 8.30 0.32 -35.54
CA LEU A 30 7.97 1.60 -34.95
C LEU A 30 6.54 1.93 -35.38
N PRO A 31 5.62 2.26 -34.46
CA PRO A 31 4.28 2.70 -34.84
C PRO A 31 4.44 3.91 -35.76
N ASP A 32 3.64 3.93 -36.82
CA ASP A 32 3.58 5.00 -37.81
C ASP A 32 3.37 6.33 -37.07
N PRO A 33 4.27 7.32 -37.20
CA PRO A 33 4.14 8.61 -36.52
C PRO A 33 2.82 9.32 -36.88
N THR A 34 2.24 9.05 -38.04
CA THR A 34 0.92 9.56 -38.41
C THR A 34 -0.22 8.98 -37.59
N ALA A 35 -0.13 7.71 -37.16
CA ALA A 35 -1.13 7.09 -36.30
C ALA A 35 -1.13 7.69 -34.88
N THR A 36 0.06 8.04 -34.39
CA THR A 36 0.20 8.68 -33.08
C THR A 36 -0.31 10.13 -33.10
N GLU A 37 -0.05 10.86 -34.19
CA GLU A 37 -0.51 12.22 -34.38
C GLU A 37 -2.03 12.28 -34.57
N THR A 38 -2.62 11.34 -35.29
CA THR A 38 -4.08 11.21 -35.45
C THR A 38 -4.78 10.88 -34.14
N LEU A 39 -4.19 10.01 -33.31
CA LEU A 39 -4.70 9.71 -31.97
C LEU A 39 -4.60 10.93 -31.03
N LEU A 40 -3.48 11.65 -31.09
CA LEU A 40 -3.32 12.88 -30.31
C LEU A 40 -4.34 13.95 -30.74
N GLN A 41 -4.54 14.11 -32.05
CA GLN A 41 -5.51 15.04 -32.62
C GLN A 41 -6.94 14.67 -32.23
N SER A 42 -7.31 13.39 -32.28
CA SER A 42 -8.63 12.92 -31.83
C SER A 42 -8.87 13.08 -30.32
N LEU A 43 -7.80 13.04 -29.51
CA LEU A 43 -7.88 13.31 -28.09
C LEU A 43 -7.96 14.81 -27.77
N LEU A 44 -7.43 15.65 -28.66
CA LEU A 44 -7.49 17.10 -28.53
C LEU A 44 -8.82 17.67 -29.10
N ASP A 45 -9.33 17.10 -30.19
CA ASP A 45 -10.61 17.48 -30.80
C ASP A 45 -11.85 16.89 -30.05
N GLY A 46 -11.63 15.88 -29.18
CA GLY A 46 -12.66 15.33 -28.27
C GLY A 46 -12.94 16.16 -27.02
N SER A 47 -12.37 17.35 -26.91
CA SER A 47 -12.74 18.34 -25.90
C SER A 47 -14.01 19.10 -26.33
N ASP A 48 -15.11 18.39 -26.51
CA ASP A 48 -16.42 19.02 -26.28
C ASP A 48 -16.39 19.52 -24.84
N GLU A 49 -16.20 20.82 -24.69
CA GLU A 49 -16.49 21.59 -23.49
C GLU A 49 -17.98 21.41 -23.17
N LYS A 50 -18.33 20.23 -22.70
CA LYS A 50 -19.57 20.06 -21.99
C LYS A 50 -19.43 20.89 -20.74
N GLU A 51 -20.03 22.08 -20.78
CA GLU A 51 -20.18 23.00 -19.67
C GLU A 51 -20.47 22.17 -18.42
N ILE A 52 -19.43 21.98 -17.59
CA ILE A 52 -19.55 21.26 -16.32
C ILE A 52 -20.43 22.19 -15.49
N SER A 53 -21.73 21.94 -15.50
CA SER A 53 -22.68 22.56 -14.56
C SER A 53 -22.01 22.46 -13.19
N LYS A 54 -21.86 23.61 -12.51
CA LYS A 54 -21.30 23.68 -11.14
C LYS A 54 -21.88 22.53 -10.35
N PRO A 55 -21.07 21.63 -9.79
CA PRO A 55 -21.59 20.51 -9.01
C PRO A 55 -22.47 21.10 -7.92
N SER A 56 -23.72 20.69 -7.88
CA SER A 56 -24.60 20.94 -6.74
C SER A 56 -23.81 20.57 -5.50
N ALA A 57 -23.81 21.44 -4.49
CA ALA A 57 -23.05 21.26 -3.26
C ALA A 57 -23.22 19.80 -2.80
N ILE A 58 -22.16 19.00 -2.94
CA ILE A 58 -22.15 17.63 -2.44
C ILE A 58 -22.27 17.76 -0.93
N THR A 59 -23.42 17.44 -0.39
CA THR A 59 -23.60 17.39 1.06
C THR A 59 -22.72 16.27 1.58
N VAL A 60 -21.58 16.63 2.16
CA VAL A 60 -20.71 15.65 2.83
C VAL A 60 -21.53 15.01 3.95
N PRO A 61 -21.67 13.67 3.99
CA PRO A 61 -22.39 13.03 5.07
C PRO A 61 -21.78 13.43 6.41
N ALA A 62 -22.63 13.82 7.38
CA ALA A 62 -22.15 14.11 8.73
C ALA A 62 -21.40 12.89 9.28
N SER A 63 -20.28 13.16 9.95
CA SER A 63 -19.52 12.11 10.63
C SER A 63 -20.45 11.36 11.60
N PRO A 64 -20.42 10.01 11.65
CA PRO A 64 -21.27 9.26 12.59
C PRO A 64 -21.03 9.74 14.02
N GLU A 65 -22.08 9.80 14.82
CA GLU A 65 -21.98 10.17 16.24
C GLU A 65 -20.94 9.29 16.96
N ALA A 66 -20.14 9.94 17.81
CA ALA A 66 -19.13 9.24 18.62
C ALA A 66 -19.82 8.14 19.47
N GLY A 67 -19.38 6.91 19.31
CA GLY A 67 -19.87 5.75 20.08
C GLY A 67 -20.55 4.65 19.27
N ARG A 68 -20.89 4.86 18.00
CA ARG A 68 -21.53 3.84 17.14
C ARG A 68 -20.68 3.37 15.96
N SER A 69 -19.52 3.96 15.70
CA SER A 69 -18.68 3.51 14.59
C SER A 69 -17.91 2.25 15.00
N ALA A 70 -18.04 1.19 14.21
CA ALA A 70 -17.21 0.01 14.36
C ALA A 70 -15.72 0.37 14.11
N ASP A 71 -14.86 -0.01 15.04
CA ASP A 71 -13.39 0.14 14.91
C ASP A 71 -12.76 -1.26 14.97
N PRO A 72 -12.91 -2.07 13.90
CA PRO A 72 -12.43 -3.44 13.88
C PRO A 72 -10.91 -3.50 13.96
N GLN A 73 -10.40 -4.66 14.36
CA GLN A 73 -8.95 -4.91 14.36
C GLN A 73 -8.47 -5.25 12.96
N VAL A 74 -7.37 -4.64 12.57
CA VAL A 74 -6.63 -4.92 11.32
C VAL A 74 -5.34 -5.65 11.68
N LYS A 75 -5.05 -6.74 10.98
CA LYS A 75 -3.81 -7.50 11.09
C LYS A 75 -2.92 -7.17 9.89
N VAL A 76 -1.84 -6.46 10.13
CA VAL A 76 -0.91 -5.98 9.11
C VAL A 76 0.39 -6.79 9.18
N ALA A 77 0.71 -7.54 8.13
CA ALA A 77 2.00 -8.21 8.03
C ALA A 77 3.11 -7.17 7.76
N LEU A 78 4.09 -7.09 8.63
CA LEU A 78 5.22 -6.17 8.52
C LEU A 78 6.29 -6.77 7.60
N LEU A 79 5.95 -6.87 6.31
CA LEU A 79 6.80 -7.50 5.29
C LEU A 79 8.06 -6.68 5.01
N SER A 80 7.96 -5.34 5.13
CA SER A 80 9.11 -4.44 5.02
C SER A 80 10.12 -4.61 6.17
N GLN A 81 9.68 -5.22 7.28
CA GLN A 81 10.47 -5.50 8.48
C GLN A 81 10.85 -6.99 8.60
N SER A 82 10.66 -7.78 7.56
CA SER A 82 10.95 -9.22 7.56
C SER A 82 12.37 -9.52 7.09
N PRO A 83 13.13 -10.38 7.78
CA PRO A 83 12.81 -10.97 9.07
C PRO A 83 12.96 -9.96 10.22
N PRO A 84 12.21 -10.13 11.34
CA PRO A 84 12.40 -9.28 12.53
C PRO A 84 13.75 -9.61 13.18
N ARG A 85 14.68 -8.64 13.12
CA ARG A 85 16.06 -8.78 13.61
C ARG A 85 16.24 -8.22 15.03
N SER A 86 15.35 -7.31 15.42
CA SER A 86 15.33 -6.75 16.77
C SER A 86 13.91 -6.45 17.20
N ILE A 87 13.63 -6.70 18.47
CA ILE A 87 12.36 -6.37 19.12
C ILE A 87 12.64 -5.54 20.35
N SER A 88 12.07 -4.35 20.42
CA SER A 88 12.15 -3.50 21.60
C SER A 88 10.78 -3.32 22.26
N LEU A 89 10.77 -3.29 23.59
CA LEU A 89 9.54 -3.17 24.38
C LEU A 89 9.59 -1.89 25.21
N GLN A 90 8.59 -1.02 25.03
CA GLN A 90 8.49 0.27 25.68
C GLN A 90 7.14 0.43 26.39
N ASN A 91 7.06 1.34 27.37
CA ASN A 91 5.82 1.71 28.06
C ASN A 91 5.08 0.50 28.66
N GLY A 92 5.80 -0.44 29.27
CA GLY A 92 5.20 -1.61 29.91
C GLY A 92 4.77 -2.74 28.97
N ALA A 93 5.11 -2.66 27.68
CA ALA A 93 4.88 -3.77 26.75
C ALA A 93 5.60 -5.04 27.22
N ARG A 94 4.96 -6.18 27.05
CA ARG A 94 5.48 -7.51 27.40
C ARG A 94 5.20 -8.49 26.27
N CYS A 95 6.07 -9.50 26.14
CA CYS A 95 5.84 -10.61 25.21
C CYS A 95 5.35 -11.84 25.98
N ARG A 96 4.43 -12.58 25.38
CA ARG A 96 3.84 -13.81 25.92
C ARG A 96 3.84 -14.92 24.88
N ARG A 97 4.02 -16.15 25.31
CA ARG A 97 3.75 -17.35 24.52
C ARG A 97 2.24 -17.54 24.33
N ALA A 98 1.85 -18.43 23.45
CA ALA A 98 0.46 -18.85 23.30
C ALA A 98 -0.15 -19.43 24.60
N SER A 99 0.66 -19.99 25.47
CA SER A 99 0.29 -20.44 26.82
C SER A 99 -0.06 -19.32 27.81
N GLY A 100 0.21 -18.06 27.46
CA GLY A 100 0.08 -16.91 28.36
C GLY A 100 1.33 -16.60 29.19
N GLU A 101 2.32 -17.47 29.20
CA GLU A 101 3.60 -17.28 29.90
C GLU A 101 4.33 -16.03 29.41
N VAL A 102 4.79 -15.19 30.32
CA VAL A 102 5.58 -13.98 30.01
C VAL A 102 7.00 -14.39 29.65
N ILE A 103 7.48 -13.90 28.52
CA ILE A 103 8.84 -14.12 28.03
C ILE A 103 9.73 -13.01 28.58
N PRO A 104 10.83 -13.35 29.29
CA PRO A 104 11.81 -12.36 29.71
C PRO A 104 12.43 -11.64 28.52
N LYS A 105 12.69 -10.32 28.65
CA LYS A 105 13.25 -9.51 27.54
C LYS A 105 14.55 -10.09 26.96
N GLY A 106 15.43 -10.63 27.82
CA GLY A 106 16.72 -11.18 27.39
C GLY A 106 16.64 -12.46 26.58
N THR A 107 15.54 -13.23 26.69
CA THR A 107 15.40 -14.54 26.03
C THR A 107 14.61 -14.46 24.71
N LEU A 108 13.96 -13.34 24.42
CA LEU A 108 13.10 -13.23 23.24
C LEU A 108 13.87 -13.44 21.93
N MET A 109 15.04 -12.80 21.80
CA MET A 109 15.84 -12.91 20.57
C MET A 109 16.42 -14.31 20.39
N ASP A 110 16.79 -15.00 21.47
CA ASP A 110 17.24 -16.39 21.44
C ASP A 110 16.11 -17.33 20.95
N LEU A 111 14.87 -17.07 21.38
CA LEU A 111 13.71 -17.83 20.91
C LEU A 111 13.45 -17.62 19.41
N LEU A 112 13.64 -16.40 18.91
CA LEU A 112 13.50 -16.11 17.47
C LEU A 112 14.61 -16.75 16.65
N ALA A 113 15.82 -16.85 17.21
CA ALA A 113 16.96 -17.49 16.54
C ALA A 113 16.75 -19.00 16.31
N VAL A 114 16.02 -19.68 17.22
CA VAL A 114 15.79 -21.15 17.14
C VAL A 114 14.86 -21.55 15.97
N GLN A 115 14.21 -20.62 15.30
CA GLN A 115 13.35 -20.87 14.12
C GLN A 115 12.26 -21.95 14.30
N ARG A 116 11.84 -22.22 15.54
CA ARG A 116 10.72 -23.17 15.81
C ARG A 116 9.38 -22.55 15.43
N GLN A 117 8.48 -23.39 14.93
CA GLN A 117 7.09 -22.95 14.72
C GLN A 117 6.46 -22.50 16.03
N GLY A 118 5.69 -21.41 15.95
CA GLY A 118 5.03 -20.87 17.14
C GLY A 118 4.48 -19.47 16.95
N VAL A 119 3.84 -18.98 18.00
CA VAL A 119 3.29 -17.62 18.08
C VAL A 119 3.76 -16.99 19.38
N ILE A 120 4.27 -15.77 19.30
CA ILE A 120 4.60 -14.91 20.42
C ILE A 120 3.82 -13.61 20.24
N SER A 121 3.12 -13.14 21.25
CA SER A 121 2.37 -11.89 21.24
C SER A 121 3.04 -10.86 22.14
N CYS A 122 3.38 -9.71 21.60
CA CYS A 122 4.04 -8.61 22.31
C CYS A 122 3.14 -7.37 22.29
N GLY A 123 2.88 -6.76 23.46
CA GLY A 123 2.04 -5.58 23.57
C GLY A 123 1.69 -5.23 25.02
N GLY A 124 0.69 -4.35 25.17
CA GLY A 124 0.15 -3.85 26.43
C GLY A 124 -0.72 -2.62 26.18
N ASP A 125 -1.58 -2.22 27.13
CA ASP A 125 -2.61 -1.17 26.94
C ASP A 125 -2.05 0.15 26.39
N ARG A 126 -0.89 0.58 26.89
CA ARG A 126 -0.14 1.75 26.39
C ARG A 126 1.22 1.37 25.85
N GLY A 127 1.46 0.05 25.70
CA GLY A 127 2.72 -0.50 25.28
C GLY A 127 3.04 -0.14 23.84
N ARG A 128 4.32 0.04 23.55
CA ARG A 128 4.85 0.18 22.20
C ARG A 128 5.84 -0.94 21.95
N VAL A 129 5.79 -1.50 20.77
CA VAL A 129 6.69 -2.56 20.35
C VAL A 129 7.48 -2.08 19.15
N GLY A 130 8.80 -2.05 19.28
CA GLY A 130 9.70 -1.81 18.15
C GLY A 130 9.95 -3.12 17.41
N VAL A 131 9.90 -3.09 16.10
CA VAL A 131 10.34 -4.15 15.20
C VAL A 131 11.37 -3.53 14.27
N ASN A 132 12.61 -3.97 14.36
CA ASN A 132 13.75 -3.36 13.69
C ASN A 132 13.86 -1.85 14.04
N ASP A 133 13.73 -0.99 13.03
CA ASP A 133 13.84 0.47 13.14
C ASP A 133 12.50 1.20 13.37
N ARG A 134 11.37 0.48 13.37
CA ARG A 134 10.03 1.08 13.48
C ARG A 134 9.30 0.71 14.76
N SER A 135 8.54 1.65 15.31
CA SER A 135 7.71 1.46 16.50
C SER A 135 6.24 1.38 16.16
N TYR A 136 5.52 0.50 16.85
CA TYR A 136 4.12 0.19 16.61
C TYR A 136 3.29 0.27 17.89
N GLU A 137 2.04 0.70 17.76
CA GLU A 137 0.98 0.55 18.75
C GLU A 137 0.22 -0.76 18.54
N GLY A 138 -0.61 -1.15 19.50
CA GLY A 138 -1.37 -2.39 19.45
C GLY A 138 -0.53 -3.60 19.84
N THR A 139 -0.82 -4.74 19.23
CA THR A 139 -0.13 -6.00 19.53
C THR A 139 0.69 -6.44 18.32
N ILE A 140 1.94 -6.79 18.55
CA ILE A 140 2.78 -7.46 17.56
C ILE A 140 2.72 -8.97 17.81
N HIS A 141 2.24 -9.72 16.84
CA HIS A 141 2.30 -11.18 16.81
C HIS A 141 3.53 -11.58 15.97
N LEU A 142 4.47 -12.25 16.60
CA LEU A 142 5.59 -12.90 15.92
C LEU A 142 5.15 -14.31 15.60
N LEU A 143 5.00 -14.62 14.33
CA LEU A 143 4.46 -15.88 13.83
C LEU A 143 5.51 -16.62 13.01
N ASN A 144 5.75 -17.90 13.29
CA ASN A 144 6.54 -18.80 12.46
C ASN A 144 5.74 -20.05 12.10
N ARG A 145 5.45 -20.20 10.80
CA ARG A 145 4.81 -21.37 10.21
C ARG A 145 5.81 -22.34 9.54
N GLY A 146 7.08 -22.27 9.92
CA GLY A 146 8.14 -23.10 9.33
C GLY A 146 8.93 -22.43 8.21
N LYS A 147 8.59 -21.17 7.87
CA LYS A 147 9.28 -20.36 6.83
C LYS A 147 10.04 -19.15 7.42
N GLY A 148 10.32 -19.19 8.72
CA GLY A 148 10.89 -18.06 9.46
C GLY A 148 9.83 -17.20 10.15
N TRP A 149 10.31 -16.27 10.97
CA TRP A 149 9.44 -15.39 11.75
C TRP A 149 8.94 -14.22 10.91
N THR A 150 7.64 -13.97 10.97
CA THR A 150 6.98 -12.79 10.42
C THR A 150 6.34 -12.01 11.56
N ALA A 151 6.54 -10.70 11.59
CA ALA A 151 5.85 -9.82 12.53
C ALA A 151 4.53 -9.36 11.92
N ILE A 152 3.43 -9.46 12.69
CA ILE A 152 2.10 -9.03 12.32
C ILE A 152 1.62 -8.02 13.36
N ASN A 153 1.30 -6.82 12.94
CA ASN A 153 0.74 -5.81 13.83
C ASN A 153 -0.79 -5.90 13.84
N GLN A 154 -1.37 -6.23 14.98
CA GLN A 154 -2.80 -6.15 15.22
C GLN A 154 -3.12 -4.82 15.89
N ILE A 155 -3.93 -4.00 15.23
CA ILE A 155 -4.23 -2.63 15.63
C ILE A 155 -5.66 -2.25 15.22
N SER A 156 -6.30 -1.33 15.93
CA SER A 156 -7.62 -0.83 15.53
C SER A 156 -7.56 -0.08 14.19
N LEU A 157 -8.61 -0.19 13.40
CA LEU A 157 -8.71 0.39 12.05
C LEU A 157 -8.36 1.88 12.03
N GLU A 158 -8.92 2.66 12.96
CA GLU A 158 -8.69 4.12 12.96
C GLU A 158 -7.23 4.49 13.29
N ARG A 159 -6.58 3.73 14.17
CA ARG A 159 -5.14 3.91 14.43
C ARG A 159 -4.27 3.49 13.25
N TYR A 160 -4.68 2.46 12.53
CA TYR A 160 -4.04 2.02 11.29
C TYR A 160 -4.14 3.09 10.21
N VAL A 161 -5.37 3.59 9.94
CA VAL A 161 -5.64 4.63 8.92
C VAL A 161 -4.80 5.89 9.18
N ALA A 162 -4.72 6.35 10.44
CA ALA A 162 -3.92 7.54 10.76
C ALA A 162 -2.42 7.39 10.43
N SER A 163 -1.89 6.16 10.50
CA SER A 163 -0.51 5.86 10.09
C SER A 163 -0.39 5.76 8.58
N VAL A 164 -1.35 5.13 7.90
CA VAL A 164 -1.38 5.01 6.44
C VAL A 164 -1.44 6.39 5.78
N VAL A 165 -2.32 7.28 6.23
CA VAL A 165 -2.43 8.64 5.68
C VAL A 165 -1.08 9.35 5.69
N GLY A 166 -0.32 9.26 6.78
CA GLY A 166 0.98 9.92 6.87
C GLY A 166 2.13 9.16 6.19
N ALA A 167 1.94 7.89 5.84
CA ALA A 167 2.89 7.15 5.03
C ALA A 167 2.66 7.35 3.52
N GLU A 168 1.43 7.69 3.14
CA GLU A 168 1.00 7.84 1.75
C GLU A 168 1.01 9.30 1.27
N MET A 169 0.77 10.26 2.17
CA MET A 169 0.73 11.70 1.84
C MET A 169 1.61 12.52 2.78
N PRO A 170 2.21 13.61 2.30
CA PRO A 170 2.88 14.58 3.16
C PRO A 170 1.92 15.17 4.20
N SER A 171 2.29 15.09 5.48
CA SER A 171 1.43 15.50 6.59
C SER A 171 1.12 17.01 6.67
N HIS A 172 1.80 17.83 5.86
CA HIS A 172 1.57 19.27 5.74
C HIS A 172 0.61 19.63 4.60
N TRP A 173 0.09 18.65 3.86
CA TRP A 173 -0.92 18.89 2.83
C TRP A 173 -2.24 19.38 3.44
N ASN A 174 -3.11 19.94 2.58
CA ASN A 174 -4.41 20.44 2.99
C ASN A 174 -5.21 19.37 3.75
N SER A 175 -5.90 19.79 4.82
CA SER A 175 -6.69 18.88 5.67
C SER A 175 -7.73 18.09 4.90
N GLU A 176 -8.37 18.67 3.87
CA GLU A 176 -9.39 18.00 3.06
C GLU A 176 -8.76 16.91 2.18
N ALA A 177 -7.54 17.11 1.67
CA ALA A 177 -6.80 16.07 0.98
C ALA A 177 -6.44 14.89 1.91
N LEU A 178 -6.01 15.18 3.14
CA LEU A 178 -5.73 14.15 4.14
C LEU A 178 -7.00 13.40 4.57
N LYS A 179 -8.15 14.08 4.65
CA LYS A 179 -9.46 13.48 4.91
C LYS A 179 -9.88 12.55 3.78
N ALA A 180 -9.76 12.98 2.52
CA ALA A 180 -10.03 12.14 1.36
C ALA A 180 -9.18 10.86 1.38
N GLN A 181 -7.89 10.99 1.69
CA GLN A 181 -7.00 9.84 1.84
C GLN A 181 -7.43 8.92 2.99
N ALA A 182 -7.89 9.48 4.12
CA ALA A 182 -8.36 8.69 5.25
C ALA A 182 -9.60 7.85 4.90
N VAL A 183 -10.56 8.43 4.16
CA VAL A 183 -11.75 7.72 3.66
C VAL A 183 -11.36 6.61 2.68
N ALA A 184 -10.48 6.90 1.73
CA ALA A 184 -9.99 5.91 0.77
C ALA A 184 -9.24 4.77 1.46
N ALA A 185 -8.29 5.09 2.34
CA ALA A 185 -7.50 4.10 3.07
C ALA A 185 -8.37 3.21 3.98
N ARG A 186 -9.38 3.79 4.63
CA ARG A 186 -10.32 3.05 5.47
C ARG A 186 -11.15 2.06 4.66
N SER A 187 -11.69 2.50 3.53
CA SER A 187 -12.49 1.66 2.63
C SER A 187 -11.66 0.48 2.12
N TYR A 188 -10.45 0.73 1.66
CA TYR A 188 -9.51 -0.31 1.23
C TYR A 188 -9.22 -1.32 2.36
N ALA A 189 -8.84 -0.83 3.54
CA ALA A 189 -8.51 -1.69 4.67
C ALA A 189 -9.67 -2.58 5.11
N LEU A 190 -10.90 -2.04 5.13
CA LEU A 190 -12.10 -2.81 5.48
C LEU A 190 -12.39 -3.94 4.51
N VAL A 191 -12.18 -3.73 3.20
CA VAL A 191 -12.28 -4.82 2.21
C VAL A 191 -11.33 -5.96 2.55
N HIS A 192 -10.09 -5.64 2.95
CA HIS A 192 -9.11 -6.64 3.33
C HIS A 192 -9.35 -7.24 4.73
N VAL A 193 -10.08 -6.56 5.61
CA VAL A 193 -10.55 -7.19 6.86
C VAL A 193 -11.58 -8.28 6.55
N ILE A 194 -12.47 -8.04 5.57
CA ILE A 194 -13.50 -9.00 5.15
C ILE A 194 -12.91 -10.10 4.26
N ARG A 195 -11.98 -9.76 3.39
CA ARG A 195 -11.28 -10.65 2.45
C ARG A 195 -9.78 -10.64 2.73
N PRO A 196 -9.31 -11.32 3.78
CA PRO A 196 -7.91 -11.27 4.19
C PRO A 196 -6.99 -11.91 3.14
N ALA A 197 -5.78 -11.36 2.99
CA ALA A 197 -4.78 -11.88 2.06
C ALA A 197 -4.31 -13.29 2.45
N THR A 198 -4.36 -13.63 3.73
CA THR A 198 -4.03 -14.97 4.26
C THR A 198 -4.88 -15.28 5.49
N ALA A 199 -4.82 -16.51 5.97
CA ALA A 199 -5.46 -16.89 7.24
C ALA A 199 -4.89 -16.16 8.48
N ASP A 200 -3.65 -15.68 8.40
CA ASP A 200 -2.94 -15.09 9.54
C ASP A 200 -2.99 -13.54 9.56
N TRP A 201 -3.18 -12.87 8.41
CA TRP A 201 -3.19 -11.42 8.31
C TRP A 201 -4.05 -10.90 7.15
N ASN A 202 -4.52 -9.66 7.28
CA ASN A 202 -5.44 -9.01 6.33
C ASN A 202 -4.71 -8.46 5.11
N LEU A 203 -3.63 -7.70 5.33
CA LEU A 203 -2.85 -7.00 4.31
C LEU A 203 -1.40 -6.81 4.78
N GLY A 204 -0.52 -6.42 3.87
CA GLY A 204 0.89 -6.11 4.18
C GLY A 204 1.14 -4.60 4.30
N ASP A 205 2.36 -4.24 4.71
CA ASP A 205 2.81 -2.87 4.94
C ASP A 205 3.59 -2.25 3.76
N THR A 206 3.48 -2.86 2.57
CA THR A 206 4.18 -2.43 1.36
C THR A 206 3.23 -1.79 0.36
N THR A 207 3.76 -1.10 -0.65
CA THR A 207 3.01 -0.46 -1.74
C THR A 207 2.15 -1.42 -2.58
N ARG A 208 2.31 -2.73 -2.41
CA ARG A 208 1.37 -3.72 -2.97
C ARG A 208 -0.03 -3.62 -2.34
N TRP A 209 -0.12 -3.12 -1.11
CA TRP A 209 -1.36 -2.86 -0.38
C TRP A 209 -1.44 -1.38 -0.04
N GLN A 210 -1.00 -1.01 1.15
CA GLN A 210 -0.92 0.38 1.62
C GLN A 210 0.40 0.59 2.36
N ALA A 211 1.07 1.70 2.13
CA ALA A 211 2.26 2.04 2.91
C ALA A 211 1.87 2.21 4.39
N TYR A 212 2.56 1.49 5.27
CA TYR A 212 2.32 1.51 6.69
C TYR A 212 3.64 1.56 7.46
N ALA A 213 3.87 2.63 8.21
CA ALA A 213 5.12 2.85 8.93
C ALA A 213 4.95 2.92 10.47
N GLY A 214 3.82 2.44 10.98
CA GLY A 214 3.53 2.45 12.42
C GLY A 214 3.46 3.87 12.98
N LEU A 215 4.16 4.13 14.08
CA LEU A 215 4.17 5.45 14.73
C LEU A 215 4.97 6.51 13.97
N THR A 216 5.89 6.12 13.11
CA THR A 216 6.82 7.03 12.43
C THR A 216 6.11 7.99 11.48
N SER A 217 5.05 7.55 10.80
CA SER A 217 4.26 8.36 9.87
C SER A 217 3.08 9.08 10.52
N LYS A 218 2.76 8.77 11.78
CA LYS A 218 1.57 9.27 12.46
C LYS A 218 1.80 10.65 13.07
N THR A 219 1.15 11.67 12.53
CA THR A 219 1.23 13.07 12.98
C THR A 219 -0.06 13.57 13.63
N ALA A 220 -0.08 14.81 14.11
CA ALA A 220 -1.29 15.45 14.61
C ALA A 220 -2.32 15.63 13.50
N SER A 221 -1.90 16.13 12.31
CA SER A 221 -2.78 16.35 11.15
C SER A 221 -3.40 15.05 10.63
N THR A 222 -2.61 13.96 10.53
CA THR A 222 -3.15 12.68 10.07
C THR A 222 -4.14 12.06 11.06
N ARG A 223 -3.91 12.22 12.37
CA ARG A 223 -4.88 11.81 13.40
C ARG A 223 -6.16 12.63 13.33
N GLN A 224 -6.04 13.95 13.15
CA GLN A 224 -7.19 14.84 13.03
C GLN A 224 -8.04 14.46 11.82
N ALA A 225 -7.44 14.34 10.62
CA ALA A 225 -8.14 13.96 9.40
C ALA A 225 -8.87 12.61 9.55
N THR A 226 -8.22 11.61 10.18
CA THR A 226 -8.83 10.31 10.45
C THR A 226 -10.00 10.42 11.45
N THR A 227 -9.87 11.25 12.49
CA THR A 227 -10.91 11.45 13.50
C THR A 227 -12.14 12.15 12.91
N GLU A 228 -11.92 13.18 12.11
CA GLU A 228 -12.99 13.96 11.48
C GLU A 228 -13.76 13.16 10.40
N THR A 229 -13.12 12.14 9.82
CA THR A 229 -13.75 11.24 8.84
C THR A 229 -14.09 9.86 9.42
N ARG A 230 -14.08 9.72 10.75
CA ARG A 230 -14.29 8.43 11.40
C ARG A 230 -15.59 7.78 10.95
N GLY A 231 -15.51 6.50 10.53
CA GLY A 231 -16.65 5.71 10.07
C GLY A 231 -17.13 6.04 8.65
N ILE A 232 -16.60 7.08 7.99
CA ILE A 232 -16.93 7.39 6.59
C ILE A 232 -16.15 6.43 5.68
N VAL A 233 -16.88 5.77 4.79
CA VAL A 233 -16.35 4.81 3.81
C VAL A 233 -16.98 5.03 2.45
N LEU A 234 -16.34 4.55 1.41
CA LEU A 234 -16.89 4.53 0.06
C LEU A 234 -17.73 3.29 -0.15
N SER A 235 -18.95 3.48 -0.67
CA SER A 235 -19.86 2.40 -1.01
C SER A 235 -20.45 2.62 -2.41
N PHE A 236 -20.75 1.52 -3.09
CA PHE A 236 -21.45 1.53 -4.37
C PHE A 236 -22.50 0.42 -4.35
N GLU A 237 -23.73 0.72 -4.69
CA GLU A 237 -24.87 -0.23 -4.68
C GLU A 237 -24.99 -1.02 -3.36
N GLY A 238 -24.72 -0.36 -2.24
CA GLY A 238 -24.78 -0.97 -0.90
C GLY A 238 -23.56 -1.82 -0.55
N GLY A 239 -22.62 -2.04 -1.46
CA GLY A 239 -21.36 -2.75 -1.25
C GLY A 239 -20.21 -1.81 -0.89
N LEU A 240 -19.27 -2.30 -0.08
CA LEU A 240 -18.03 -1.58 0.24
C LEU A 240 -17.09 -1.54 -0.96
N VAL A 241 -16.58 -0.36 -1.29
CA VAL A 241 -15.66 -0.16 -2.42
C VAL A 241 -14.21 -0.41 -1.97
N GLU A 242 -13.49 -1.25 -2.70
CA GLU A 242 -12.03 -1.35 -2.60
C GLU A 242 -11.40 -0.12 -3.26
N SER A 243 -11.24 0.93 -2.47
CA SER A 243 -10.76 2.22 -2.95
C SER A 243 -9.27 2.19 -3.24
N LEU A 244 -8.91 2.26 -4.51
CA LEU A 244 -7.53 2.37 -4.96
C LEU A 244 -7.12 3.84 -5.07
N TYR A 245 -5.81 4.10 -4.97
CA TYR A 245 -5.25 5.44 -5.13
C TYR A 245 -3.79 5.38 -5.58
N ALA A 246 -3.33 6.46 -6.21
CA ALA A 246 -1.96 6.62 -6.64
C ALA A 246 -1.53 8.10 -6.57
N ALA A 247 -0.23 8.36 -6.63
CA ALA A 247 0.32 9.71 -6.49
C ALA A 247 -0.29 10.69 -7.51
N THR A 248 -0.36 10.31 -8.78
CA THR A 248 -0.87 11.17 -9.86
C THR A 248 -2.05 10.53 -10.58
N ARG A 249 -2.83 11.36 -11.32
CA ARG A 249 -3.91 10.88 -12.18
C ARG A 249 -3.40 9.93 -13.27
N GLN A 250 -2.23 10.20 -13.84
CA GLN A 250 -1.63 9.36 -14.87
C GLN A 250 -1.31 7.97 -14.31
N ILE A 251 -0.60 7.88 -13.17
CA ILE A 251 -0.29 6.59 -12.52
C ILE A 251 -1.58 5.87 -12.13
N SER A 252 -2.58 6.60 -11.65
CA SER A 252 -3.90 6.06 -11.32
C SER A 252 -4.58 5.44 -12.54
N ALA A 253 -4.56 6.13 -13.68
CA ALA A 253 -5.14 5.63 -14.92
C ALA A 253 -4.38 4.40 -15.48
N GLU A 254 -3.05 4.42 -15.44
CA GLU A 254 -2.22 3.32 -15.91
C GLU A 254 -2.37 2.07 -15.03
N ALA A 255 -2.34 2.24 -13.71
CA ALA A 255 -2.41 1.11 -12.76
C ALA A 255 -3.84 0.59 -12.51
N HIS A 256 -4.83 1.47 -12.53
CA HIS A 256 -6.18 1.18 -12.05
C HIS A 256 -7.29 1.53 -13.06
N GLY A 257 -6.95 2.01 -14.26
CA GLY A 257 -7.92 2.48 -15.26
C GLY A 257 -8.95 1.41 -15.65
N HIS A 258 -8.55 0.15 -15.62
CA HIS A 258 -9.45 -0.99 -15.88
C HIS A 258 -10.48 -1.24 -14.76
N LEU A 259 -10.31 -0.63 -13.58
CA LEU A 259 -11.19 -0.75 -12.41
C LEU A 259 -12.18 0.42 -12.29
N GLY A 260 -12.11 1.40 -13.18
CA GLY A 260 -13.08 2.49 -13.34
C GLY A 260 -12.82 3.71 -12.46
N ALA A 261 -12.51 3.57 -11.18
CA ALA A 261 -12.33 4.69 -10.28
C ALA A 261 -11.13 4.51 -9.35
N SER A 262 -10.27 5.53 -9.32
CA SER A 262 -9.12 5.60 -8.43
C SER A 262 -8.83 7.04 -8.05
N MET A 263 -8.44 7.28 -6.80
CA MET A 263 -8.10 8.63 -6.33
C MET A 263 -6.67 9.00 -6.74
N SER A 264 -6.49 10.20 -7.27
CA SER A 264 -5.18 10.83 -7.42
C SER A 264 -4.84 11.64 -6.17
N GLN A 265 -3.75 11.33 -5.49
CA GLN A 265 -3.34 12.04 -4.26
C GLN A 265 -3.03 13.52 -4.55
N HIS A 266 -2.23 13.83 -5.58
CA HIS A 266 -2.01 15.22 -6.02
C HIS A 266 -3.28 15.89 -6.54
N GLY A 267 -4.19 15.10 -7.15
CA GLY A 267 -5.50 15.61 -7.56
C GLY A 267 -6.34 16.05 -6.36
N ALA A 268 -6.39 15.24 -5.31
CA ALA A 268 -7.07 15.59 -4.06
C ALA A 268 -6.48 16.85 -3.40
N GLN A 269 -5.14 16.96 -3.37
CA GLN A 269 -4.47 18.15 -2.84
C GLN A 269 -4.87 19.42 -3.61
N ARG A 270 -4.83 19.38 -4.95
CA ARG A 270 -5.22 20.53 -5.77
C ARG A 270 -6.69 20.94 -5.55
N LEU A 271 -7.61 19.97 -5.56
CA LEU A 271 -9.03 20.25 -5.32
C LEU A 271 -9.26 20.88 -3.92
N ALA A 272 -8.54 20.41 -2.92
CA ALA A 272 -8.61 20.96 -1.57
C ALA A 272 -8.04 22.40 -1.51
N GLU A 273 -6.99 22.72 -2.27
CA GLU A 273 -6.45 24.08 -2.42
C GLU A 273 -7.43 25.02 -3.14
N GLU A 274 -8.24 24.50 -4.04
CA GLU A 274 -9.34 25.19 -4.73
C GLU A 274 -10.60 25.38 -3.82
N GLY A 275 -10.55 24.85 -2.58
CA GLY A 275 -11.61 25.02 -1.57
C GLY A 275 -12.71 23.95 -1.64
N LEU A 276 -12.51 22.86 -2.36
CA LEU A 276 -13.41 21.69 -2.36
C LEU A 276 -13.21 20.84 -1.10
N GLN A 277 -14.33 20.34 -0.56
CA GLN A 277 -14.39 19.53 0.66
C GLN A 277 -14.88 18.12 0.35
#